data_c66bd18037c0557644cdd5d8317b2aa9
#
_entry.id   c66bd18037c0557644cdd5d8317b2aa9
#
_cell.length_a   1.000
_cell.length_b   1.000
_cell.length_c   1.000
_cell.angle_alpha   90.00
_cell.angle_beta   90.00
_cell.angle_gamma   90.00
#
_symmetry.space_group_name_H-M   'P 1'
#
loop_
_entity.id
_entity.type
_entity.pdbx_description
1 polymer ?
#
loop_
_entity_poly.entity_id
_entity_poly.type
_entity_poly.pdbx_seq_one_letter_code
_entity_poly.pdbx_strand_id
1 'polypeptide(L)'
;LFAIFIYLLYKNIFTLVLGILWIITPYIMGTISKEKEKKTQIERLNKQEKDYVIDIAKRTWQFFDEFLNEKNNFLIPDNYQEDRKEKIVSRTSSTNIGLSLLAVISAYDLKFIDIKRCIDLLNNILTNVQTLEKWNGNLYNWYNTKTKKPLIPRYISTVDSGNFVGYLFVVKTFLENIKIENEALEQKIDNLLLIINNMIENTDFSPLYDHEHQ
;
A
#
# COMPACT_ATOMS: atom_id res chain seq x y z
N LEU A 1 -36.28 -20.87 -8.77
CA LEU A 1 -37.16 -20.89 -9.94
C LEU A 1 -36.43 -21.45 -11.17
N PHE A 2 -35.24 -20.95 -11.54
CA PHE A 2 -34.48 -21.41 -12.72
C PHE A 2 -34.08 -22.89 -12.64
N ALA A 3 -33.61 -23.37 -11.49
CA ALA A 3 -33.23 -24.79 -11.28
C ALA A 3 -34.42 -25.73 -11.39
N ILE A 4 -35.60 -25.32 -10.90
CA ILE A 4 -36.83 -26.07 -11.02
C ILE A 4 -37.29 -26.11 -12.49
N PHE A 5 -37.17 -25.01 -13.20
CA PHE A 5 -37.49 -24.92 -14.63
C PHE A 5 -36.60 -25.86 -15.46
N ILE A 6 -35.30 -25.89 -15.22
CA ILE A 6 -34.38 -26.80 -15.92
C ILE A 6 -34.68 -28.27 -15.57
N TYR A 7 -34.97 -28.59 -14.29
CA TYR A 7 -35.38 -29.93 -13.92
C TYR A 7 -36.63 -30.39 -14.65
N LEU A 8 -37.63 -29.52 -14.77
CA LEU A 8 -38.86 -29.83 -15.49
C LEU A 8 -38.62 -30.10 -16.98
N LEU A 9 -37.64 -29.38 -17.60
CA LEU A 9 -37.25 -29.58 -18.99
C LEU A 9 -36.47 -30.88 -19.23
N TYR A 10 -35.53 -31.20 -18.39
CA TYR A 10 -34.59 -32.30 -18.63
C TYR A 10 -34.87 -33.56 -17.78
N LYS A 11 -35.74 -33.47 -16.77
CA LYS A 11 -36.12 -34.56 -15.83
C LYS A 11 -34.90 -35.33 -15.29
N ASN A 12 -33.78 -34.66 -15.12
CA ASN A 12 -32.53 -35.27 -14.68
C ASN A 12 -32.34 -35.01 -13.19
N ILE A 13 -32.18 -36.07 -12.40
CA ILE A 13 -31.94 -35.97 -10.96
C ILE A 13 -30.72 -35.13 -10.61
N PHE A 14 -29.70 -35.09 -11.46
CA PHE A 14 -28.47 -34.29 -11.27
C PHE A 14 -28.77 -32.78 -11.29
N THR A 15 -29.64 -32.32 -12.20
CA THR A 15 -30.06 -30.91 -12.26
C THR A 15 -30.91 -30.51 -11.07
N LEU A 16 -31.69 -31.43 -10.49
CA LEU A 16 -32.44 -31.19 -9.27
C LEU A 16 -31.48 -31.00 -8.08
N VAL A 17 -30.52 -31.92 -7.91
CA VAL A 17 -29.53 -31.85 -6.82
C VAL A 17 -28.69 -30.57 -6.91
N LEU A 18 -28.18 -30.19 -8.08
CA LEU A 18 -27.46 -28.96 -8.29
C LEU A 18 -28.31 -27.72 -7.98
N GLY A 19 -29.59 -27.74 -8.37
CA GLY A 19 -30.52 -26.65 -8.10
C GLY A 19 -30.77 -26.48 -6.58
N ILE A 20 -30.90 -27.56 -5.85
CA ILE A 20 -31.04 -27.54 -4.38
C ILE A 20 -29.76 -27.01 -3.74
N LEU A 21 -28.60 -27.47 -4.17
CA LEU A 21 -27.31 -26.99 -3.69
C LEU A 21 -27.18 -25.48 -3.91
N TRP A 22 -27.55 -24.96 -5.07
CA TRP A 22 -27.51 -23.53 -5.37
C TRP A 22 -28.45 -22.70 -4.48
N ILE A 23 -29.65 -23.23 -4.20
CA ILE A 23 -30.60 -22.54 -3.32
C ILE A 23 -30.09 -22.50 -1.87
N ILE A 24 -29.41 -23.55 -1.42
CA ILE A 24 -28.91 -23.68 -0.05
C ILE A 24 -27.57 -22.93 0.11
N THR A 25 -26.79 -22.75 -0.96
CA THR A 25 -25.47 -22.10 -0.92
C THR A 25 -25.47 -20.71 -0.23
N PRO A 26 -26.38 -19.78 -0.53
CA PRO A 26 -26.39 -18.46 0.15
C PRO A 26 -26.60 -18.59 1.66
N TYR A 27 -27.43 -19.57 2.10
CA TYR A 27 -27.65 -19.82 3.52
C TYR A 27 -26.42 -20.41 4.21
N ILE A 28 -25.77 -21.38 3.56
CA ILE A 28 -24.51 -21.96 4.05
C ILE A 28 -23.43 -20.89 4.13
N MET A 29 -23.26 -20.11 3.05
CA MET A 29 -22.27 -19.02 3.00
C MET A 29 -22.54 -17.97 4.06
N GLY A 30 -23.81 -17.57 4.23
CA GLY A 30 -24.19 -16.63 5.28
C GLY A 30 -23.94 -17.17 6.69
N THR A 31 -23.99 -18.49 6.90
CA THR A 31 -23.71 -19.11 8.20
C THR A 31 -22.21 -19.25 8.45
N ILE A 32 -21.43 -19.56 7.40
CA ILE A 32 -19.97 -19.66 7.49
C ILE A 32 -19.35 -18.26 7.63
N SER A 33 -19.91 -17.27 6.92
CA SER A 33 -19.44 -15.87 6.94
C SER A 33 -19.90 -15.09 8.17
N LYS A 34 -20.83 -15.63 8.97
CA LYS A 34 -21.10 -15.04 10.27
C LYS A 34 -19.84 -15.14 11.10
N GLU A 35 -19.16 -14.02 11.28
CA GLU A 35 -18.17 -13.91 12.35
C GLU A 35 -18.81 -14.45 13.62
N LYS A 36 -18.36 -15.63 14.06
CA LYS A 36 -18.53 -15.95 15.45
C LYS A 36 -17.83 -14.82 16.16
N GLU A 37 -18.59 -13.98 16.88
CA GLU A 37 -18.02 -13.13 17.92
C GLU A 37 -17.34 -14.07 18.94
N LYS A 38 -16.25 -14.69 18.54
CA LYS A 38 -15.23 -14.98 19.48
C LYS A 38 -14.83 -13.58 19.97
N LYS A 39 -15.26 -13.22 21.17
CA LYS A 39 -14.47 -12.29 22.00
C LYS A 39 -13.09 -12.92 22.03
N THR A 40 -12.32 -12.66 20.99
CA THR A 40 -10.91 -12.93 20.98
C THR A 40 -10.41 -11.99 22.05
N GLN A 41 -10.28 -12.49 23.28
CA GLN A 41 -9.39 -11.85 24.22
C GLN A 41 -8.09 -11.81 23.43
N ILE A 42 -7.76 -10.61 22.93
CA ILE A 42 -6.44 -10.35 22.36
C ILE A 42 -5.52 -10.65 23.51
N GLU A 43 -4.95 -11.86 23.52
CA GLU A 43 -3.98 -12.25 24.54
C GLU A 43 -2.87 -11.22 24.44
N ARG A 44 -2.68 -10.49 25.52
CA ARG A 44 -1.62 -9.49 25.54
C ARG A 44 -0.30 -10.23 25.48
N LEU A 45 0.47 -9.92 24.46
CA LEU A 45 1.82 -10.46 24.30
C LEU A 45 2.61 -10.27 25.61
N ASN A 46 3.26 -11.32 26.06
CA ASN A 46 4.21 -11.23 27.17
C ASN A 46 5.46 -10.43 26.72
N LYS A 47 6.36 -10.16 27.66
CA LYS A 47 7.54 -9.33 27.38
C LYS A 47 8.43 -9.95 26.29
N GLN A 48 8.68 -11.26 26.34
CA GLN A 48 9.53 -11.95 25.36
C GLN A 48 8.94 -11.90 23.94
N GLU A 49 7.61 -12.12 23.82
CA GLU A 49 6.91 -12.03 22.54
C GLU A 49 6.93 -10.61 21.97
N LYS A 50 6.77 -9.60 22.82
CA LYS A 50 6.91 -8.19 22.39
C LYS A 50 8.32 -7.89 21.89
N ASP A 51 9.34 -8.27 22.64
CA ASP A 51 10.73 -8.04 22.29
C ASP A 51 11.07 -8.74 20.95
N TYR A 52 10.55 -9.94 20.73
CA TYR A 52 10.69 -10.66 19.47
C TYR A 52 10.03 -9.96 18.27
N VAL A 53 8.78 -9.50 18.45
CA VAL A 53 8.06 -8.75 17.38
C VAL A 53 8.77 -7.44 17.08
N ILE A 54 9.27 -6.72 18.07
CA ILE A 54 10.04 -5.48 17.88
C ILE A 54 11.36 -5.75 17.14
N ASP A 55 12.05 -6.86 17.46
CA ASP A 55 13.27 -7.25 16.73
C ASP A 55 12.99 -7.53 15.25
N ILE A 56 11.90 -8.24 14.94
CA ILE A 56 11.45 -8.44 13.55
C ILE A 56 11.17 -7.09 12.87
N ALA A 57 10.41 -6.22 13.51
CA ALA A 57 10.09 -4.90 12.98
C ALA A 57 11.36 -4.08 12.70
N LYS A 58 12.35 -4.13 13.62
CA LYS A 58 13.63 -3.46 13.45
C LYS A 58 14.44 -4.00 12.28
N ARG A 59 14.47 -5.31 12.10
CA ARG A 59 15.14 -5.94 10.94
C ARG A 59 14.44 -5.57 9.63
N THR A 60 13.12 -5.50 9.64
CA THR A 60 12.34 -5.05 8.47
C THR A 60 12.66 -3.60 8.14
N TRP A 61 12.75 -2.72 9.17
CA TRP A 61 13.14 -1.32 9.00
C TRP A 61 14.53 -1.16 8.38
N GLN A 62 15.50 -2.04 8.69
CA GLN A 62 16.87 -1.96 8.17
C GLN A 62 16.92 -1.91 6.63
N PHE A 63 16.02 -2.61 5.94
CA PHE A 63 15.92 -2.51 4.48
C PHE A 63 15.59 -1.09 4.01
N PHE A 64 14.62 -0.45 4.63
CA PHE A 64 14.25 0.93 4.29
C PHE A 64 15.35 1.92 4.70
N ASP A 65 15.92 1.75 5.87
CA ASP A 65 17.00 2.60 6.41
C ASP A 65 18.25 2.58 5.52
N GLU A 66 18.58 1.41 4.98
CA GLU A 66 19.74 1.22 4.09
C GLU A 66 19.49 1.81 2.69
N PHE A 67 18.28 1.64 2.13
CA PHE A 67 18.04 1.95 0.73
C PHE A 67 17.34 3.28 0.49
N LEU A 68 16.72 3.92 1.48
CA LEU A 68 16.21 5.28 1.39
C LEU A 68 17.35 6.30 1.50
N ASN A 69 18.15 6.41 0.47
CA ASN A 69 19.34 7.24 0.40
C ASN A 69 19.46 8.00 -0.94
N GLU A 70 20.41 8.92 -1.03
CA GLU A 70 20.67 9.74 -2.24
C GLU A 70 21.01 8.89 -3.47
N LYS A 71 21.70 7.76 -3.32
CA LYS A 71 22.08 6.88 -4.45
C LYS A 71 20.85 6.30 -5.16
N ASN A 72 19.76 6.14 -4.44
CA ASN A 72 18.47 5.67 -4.95
C ASN A 72 17.45 6.81 -5.11
N ASN A 73 17.85 8.07 -5.01
CA ASN A 73 16.95 9.24 -4.99
C ASN A 73 15.82 9.11 -3.93
N PHE A 74 16.09 8.48 -2.80
CA PHE A 74 15.11 8.16 -1.76
C PHE A 74 13.90 7.37 -2.27
N LEU A 75 14.07 6.64 -3.38
CA LEU A 75 13.09 5.70 -3.92
C LEU A 75 13.50 4.30 -3.52
N ILE A 76 12.64 3.62 -2.77
CA ILE A 76 12.94 2.26 -2.28
C ILE A 76 13.05 1.27 -3.44
N PRO A 77 14.11 0.46 -3.53
CA PRO A 77 14.20 -0.60 -4.53
C PRO A 77 13.16 -1.70 -4.28
N ASP A 78 12.77 -2.40 -5.35
CA ASP A 78 11.73 -3.42 -5.31
C ASP A 78 12.05 -4.57 -4.35
N ASN A 79 13.28 -5.07 -4.42
CA ASN A 79 13.73 -6.13 -3.52
C ASN A 79 15.26 -6.27 -3.48
N TYR A 80 15.72 -7.04 -2.51
CA TYR A 80 17.10 -7.47 -2.34
C TYR A 80 17.16 -9.00 -2.51
N GLN A 81 18.04 -9.47 -3.40
CA GLN A 81 18.18 -10.89 -3.74
C GLN A 81 19.59 -11.38 -3.40
N GLU A 82 19.72 -12.20 -2.36
CA GLU A 82 21.02 -12.65 -1.85
C GLU A 82 21.77 -13.52 -2.85
N ASP A 83 21.06 -14.32 -3.65
CA ASP A 83 21.62 -15.31 -4.57
C ASP A 83 22.07 -14.74 -5.91
N ARG A 84 21.85 -13.44 -6.16
CA ARG A 84 22.18 -12.82 -7.44
C ARG A 84 23.44 -11.98 -7.35
N LYS A 85 24.17 -11.89 -8.49
CA LYS A 85 25.34 -11.01 -8.62
C LYS A 85 24.96 -9.55 -8.37
N GLU A 86 23.85 -9.10 -8.96
CA GLU A 86 23.24 -7.80 -8.67
C GLU A 86 22.13 -8.01 -7.64
N LYS A 87 22.49 -7.84 -6.38
CA LYS A 87 21.58 -8.12 -5.26
C LYS A 87 20.38 -7.19 -5.20
N ILE A 88 20.52 -5.95 -5.66
CA ILE A 88 19.49 -4.90 -5.56
C ILE A 88 18.77 -4.77 -6.88
N VAL A 89 17.45 -4.93 -6.87
CA VAL A 89 16.60 -4.64 -8.02
C VAL A 89 16.25 -3.16 -8.02
N SER A 90 17.02 -2.36 -8.77
CA SER A 90 16.96 -0.88 -8.81
C SER A 90 15.74 -0.35 -9.58
N ARG A 91 14.54 -0.87 -9.28
CA ARG A 91 13.26 -0.37 -9.75
C ARG A 91 12.31 -0.19 -8.56
N THR A 92 11.30 0.63 -8.73
CA THR A 92 10.28 0.87 -7.70
C THR A 92 8.90 1.05 -8.36
N SER A 93 7.84 0.71 -7.63
CA SER A 93 6.46 0.97 -8.02
C SER A 93 5.83 2.03 -7.12
N SER A 94 4.66 2.56 -7.52
CA SER A 94 3.88 3.47 -6.68
C SER A 94 3.51 2.84 -5.34
N THR A 95 3.16 1.54 -5.32
CA THR A 95 2.92 0.80 -4.06
C THR A 95 4.19 0.74 -3.19
N ASN A 96 5.37 0.42 -3.77
CA ASN A 96 6.62 0.39 -3.01
C ASN A 96 6.97 1.75 -2.40
N ILE A 97 6.80 2.83 -3.17
CA ILE A 97 7.00 4.21 -2.69
C ILE A 97 6.05 4.49 -1.52
N GLY A 98 4.76 4.19 -1.68
CA GLY A 98 3.77 4.41 -0.63
C GLY A 98 4.08 3.60 0.64
N LEU A 99 4.46 2.33 0.51
CA LEU A 99 4.88 1.50 1.65
C LEU A 99 6.13 2.06 2.34
N SER A 100 7.07 2.67 1.59
CA SER A 100 8.23 3.31 2.21
C SER A 100 7.86 4.50 3.09
N LEU A 101 6.84 5.28 2.70
CA LEU A 101 6.30 6.36 3.54
C LEU A 101 5.72 5.83 4.84
N LEU A 102 4.94 4.74 4.78
CA LEU A 102 4.39 4.10 5.97
C LEU A 102 5.48 3.47 6.85
N ALA A 103 6.51 2.88 6.24
CA ALA A 103 7.65 2.32 6.98
C ALA A 103 8.38 3.41 7.77
N VAL A 104 8.55 4.61 7.20
CA VAL A 104 9.16 5.76 7.90
C VAL A 104 8.32 6.20 9.10
N ILE A 105 7.00 6.31 8.96
CA ILE A 105 6.09 6.66 10.07
C ILE A 105 6.14 5.58 11.15
N SER A 106 6.07 4.29 10.75
CA SER A 106 6.14 3.17 11.67
C SER A 106 7.46 3.12 12.44
N ALA A 107 8.57 3.44 11.78
CA ALA A 107 9.88 3.50 12.43
C ALA A 107 9.94 4.61 13.51
N TYR A 108 9.28 5.74 13.26
CA TYR A 108 9.12 6.79 14.27
C TYR A 108 8.24 6.33 15.44
N ASP A 109 7.09 5.75 15.20
CA ASP A 109 6.17 5.25 16.22
C ASP A 109 6.82 4.18 17.10
N LEU A 110 7.62 3.29 16.49
CA LEU A 110 8.40 2.26 17.18
C LEU A 110 9.70 2.80 17.80
N LYS A 111 9.98 4.10 17.69
CA LYS A 111 11.16 4.78 18.25
C LYS A 111 12.50 4.28 17.67
N PHE A 112 12.51 3.81 16.43
CA PHE A 112 13.75 3.48 15.72
C PHE A 112 14.44 4.72 15.17
N ILE A 113 13.67 5.76 14.87
CA ILE A 113 14.14 7.08 14.43
C ILE A 113 13.42 8.19 15.20
N ASP A 114 14.02 9.37 15.27
CA ASP A 114 13.40 10.56 15.84
C ASP A 114 12.48 11.28 14.85
N ILE A 115 11.73 12.27 15.33
CA ILE A 115 10.79 13.03 14.50
C ILE A 115 11.49 13.82 13.39
N LYS A 116 12.67 14.37 13.66
CA LYS A 116 13.42 15.14 12.67
C LYS A 116 13.79 14.25 11.48
N ARG A 117 14.34 13.05 11.75
CA ARG A 117 14.68 12.08 10.71
C ARG A 117 13.45 11.59 9.96
N CYS A 118 12.33 11.38 10.66
CA CYS A 118 11.06 11.01 10.04
C CYS A 118 10.63 12.06 9.02
N ILE A 119 10.54 13.33 9.40
CA ILE A 119 10.14 14.42 8.53
C ILE A 119 11.13 14.62 7.39
N ASP A 120 12.44 14.52 7.64
CA ASP A 120 13.46 14.64 6.59
C ASP A 120 13.34 13.51 5.56
N LEU A 121 13.10 12.26 5.95
CA LEU A 121 12.89 11.14 5.03
C LEU A 121 11.59 11.31 4.22
N LEU A 122 10.47 11.65 4.86
CA LEU A 122 9.21 11.92 4.17
C LEU A 122 9.38 13.03 3.12
N ASN A 123 10.08 14.12 3.48
CA ASN A 123 10.36 15.23 2.57
C ASN A 123 11.21 14.77 1.38
N ASN A 124 12.26 14.02 1.61
CA ASN A 124 13.14 13.54 0.55
C ASN A 124 12.42 12.60 -0.41
N ILE A 125 11.60 11.68 0.12
CA ILE A 125 10.80 10.76 -0.72
C ILE A 125 9.82 11.57 -1.56
N LEU A 126 8.98 12.40 -0.95
CA LEU A 126 7.90 13.12 -1.63
C LEU A 126 8.43 14.15 -2.65
N THR A 127 9.52 14.86 -2.34
CA THR A 127 10.18 15.78 -3.28
C THR A 127 10.69 15.03 -4.51
N ASN A 128 11.28 13.84 -4.35
CA ASN A 128 11.69 13.03 -5.50
C ASN A 128 10.51 12.52 -6.29
N VAL A 129 9.42 12.10 -5.63
CA VAL A 129 8.18 11.65 -6.30
C VAL A 129 7.53 12.77 -7.11
N GLN A 130 7.61 14.04 -6.67
CA GLN A 130 7.12 15.17 -7.45
C GLN A 130 7.81 15.26 -8.82
N THR A 131 9.09 14.94 -8.90
CA THR A 131 9.89 15.02 -10.13
C THR A 131 9.71 13.85 -11.09
N LEU A 132 9.00 12.78 -10.67
CA LEU A 132 8.73 11.63 -11.53
C LEU A 132 7.75 12.01 -12.65
N GLU A 133 7.99 11.51 -13.85
CA GLU A 133 7.05 11.61 -14.97
C GLU A 133 5.74 10.90 -14.60
N LYS A 134 4.60 11.54 -14.87
CA LYS A 134 3.26 11.02 -14.52
C LYS A 134 2.35 11.10 -15.73
N TRP A 135 1.30 10.30 -15.71
CA TRP A 135 0.21 10.38 -16.69
C TRP A 135 -1.10 10.72 -15.96
N ASN A 136 -1.69 11.87 -16.24
CA ASN A 136 -2.86 12.39 -15.52
C ASN A 136 -2.73 12.29 -13.98
N GLY A 137 -1.56 12.69 -13.46
CA GLY A 137 -1.23 12.61 -12.03
C GLY A 137 -0.87 11.21 -11.54
N ASN A 138 -1.21 10.15 -12.27
CA ASN A 138 -0.88 8.78 -11.89
C ASN A 138 0.59 8.46 -12.15
N LEU A 139 1.21 7.76 -11.21
CA LEU A 139 2.55 7.23 -11.39
C LEU A 139 2.52 6.03 -12.34
N TYR A 140 3.53 5.92 -13.22
CA TYR A 140 3.76 4.68 -13.95
C TYR A 140 4.08 3.53 -13.00
N ASN A 141 3.79 2.30 -13.43
CA ASN A 141 3.95 1.14 -12.55
C ASN A 141 5.39 0.94 -12.09
N TRP A 142 6.37 1.18 -12.97
CA TRP A 142 7.77 0.98 -12.65
C TRP A 142 8.65 2.16 -13.03
N TYR A 143 9.54 2.55 -12.10
CA TYR A 143 10.61 3.52 -12.33
C TYR A 143 11.96 2.90 -11.99
N ASN A 144 12.99 3.34 -12.67
CA ASN A 144 14.37 3.11 -12.24
C ASN A 144 14.70 4.05 -11.08
N THR A 145 15.12 3.51 -9.93
CA THR A 145 15.39 4.30 -8.71
C THR A 145 16.56 5.28 -8.88
N LYS A 146 17.53 4.98 -9.78
CA LYS A 146 18.72 5.81 -9.99
C LYS A 146 18.50 6.93 -11.00
N THR A 147 17.77 6.62 -12.08
CA THR A 147 17.53 7.58 -13.17
C THR A 147 16.21 8.31 -13.07
N LYS A 148 15.30 7.85 -12.22
CA LYS A 148 13.91 8.34 -12.06
C LYS A 148 13.05 8.20 -13.34
N LYS A 149 13.52 7.46 -14.34
CA LYS A 149 12.79 7.28 -15.59
C LYS A 149 11.81 6.10 -15.49
N PRO A 150 10.60 6.22 -16.08
CA PRO A 150 9.69 5.08 -16.21
C PRO A 150 10.34 3.96 -17.01
N LEU A 151 10.10 2.72 -16.60
CA LEU A 151 10.54 1.53 -17.31
C LEU A 151 9.55 1.14 -18.42
N ILE A 152 10.02 0.40 -19.42
CA ILE A 152 9.20 -0.10 -20.54
C ILE A 152 8.79 -1.55 -20.24
N PRO A 153 7.53 -1.95 -20.51
CA PRO A 153 6.44 -1.12 -21.06
C PRO A 153 5.90 -0.10 -20.06
N ARG A 154 5.56 1.11 -20.54
CA ARG A 154 4.92 2.13 -19.72
C ARG A 154 3.45 1.81 -19.55
N TYR A 155 2.99 1.62 -18.35
CA TYR A 155 1.58 1.44 -18.05
C TYR A 155 1.24 1.96 -16.65
N ILE A 156 -0.02 2.23 -16.43
CA ILE A 156 -0.58 2.62 -15.14
C ILE A 156 -1.30 1.41 -14.55
N SER A 157 -1.01 1.08 -13.31
CA SER A 157 -1.77 0.13 -12.52
C SER A 157 -2.77 0.88 -11.66
N THR A 158 -4.07 0.64 -11.85
CA THR A 158 -5.14 1.24 -11.03
C THR A 158 -4.99 0.87 -9.56
N VAL A 159 -4.61 -0.38 -9.28
CA VAL A 159 -4.39 -0.87 -7.92
C VAL A 159 -3.23 -0.13 -7.25
N ASP A 160 -2.08 -0.03 -7.95
CA ASP A 160 -0.91 0.65 -7.39
C ASP A 160 -1.15 2.16 -7.22
N SER A 161 -1.87 2.79 -8.16
CA SER A 161 -2.26 4.21 -8.04
C SER A 161 -3.20 4.44 -6.87
N GLY A 162 -4.21 3.56 -6.69
CA GLY A 162 -5.14 3.63 -5.56
C GLY A 162 -4.43 3.42 -4.22
N ASN A 163 -3.53 2.43 -4.13
CA ASN A 163 -2.71 2.20 -2.95
C ASN A 163 -1.87 3.43 -2.61
N PHE A 164 -1.20 4.03 -3.60
CA PHE A 164 -0.36 5.20 -3.38
C PHE A 164 -1.15 6.38 -2.82
N VAL A 165 -2.33 6.69 -3.40
CA VAL A 165 -3.20 7.75 -2.89
C VAL A 165 -3.70 7.41 -1.48
N GLY A 166 -4.07 6.15 -1.22
CA GLY A 166 -4.44 5.69 0.12
C GLY A 166 -3.33 5.92 1.15
N TYR A 167 -2.09 5.63 0.79
CA TYR A 167 -0.94 5.88 1.67
C TYR A 167 -0.68 7.38 1.89
N LEU A 168 -0.90 8.22 0.88
CA LEU A 168 -0.81 9.69 1.05
C LEU A 168 -1.83 10.21 2.07
N PHE A 169 -3.05 9.66 2.11
CA PHE A 169 -4.03 10.02 3.15
C PHE A 169 -3.55 9.63 4.56
N VAL A 170 -2.90 8.47 4.71
CA VAL A 170 -2.33 8.07 6.01
C VAL A 170 -1.21 9.02 6.43
N VAL A 171 -0.28 9.35 5.52
CA VAL A 171 0.80 10.31 5.80
C VAL A 171 0.25 11.69 6.15
N LYS A 172 -0.75 12.16 5.41
CA LYS A 172 -1.44 13.43 5.69
C LYS A 172 -2.00 13.43 7.11
N THR A 173 -2.78 12.41 7.47
CA THR A 173 -3.37 12.28 8.81
C THR A 173 -2.31 12.25 9.92
N PHE A 174 -1.19 11.55 9.69
CA PHE A 174 -0.06 11.55 10.61
C PHE A 174 0.51 12.96 10.82
N LEU A 175 0.78 13.70 9.73
CA LEU A 175 1.35 15.04 9.77
C LEU A 175 0.40 16.07 10.44
N GLU A 176 -0.90 15.95 10.20
CA GLU A 176 -1.92 16.83 10.79
C GLU A 176 -2.08 16.62 12.32
N ASN A 177 -1.78 15.43 12.82
CA ASN A 177 -1.97 15.08 14.23
C ASN A 177 -0.69 15.12 15.07
N ILE A 178 0.48 15.27 14.45
CA ILE A 178 1.73 15.31 15.18
C ILE A 178 1.92 16.68 15.85
N LYS A 179 2.27 16.65 17.13
CA LYS A 179 2.57 17.89 17.87
C LYS A 179 4.05 18.18 17.79
N ILE A 180 4.40 19.37 17.31
CA ILE A 180 5.77 19.82 17.16
C ILE A 180 5.90 21.21 17.78
N GLU A 181 6.95 21.38 18.58
CA GLU A 181 7.28 22.67 19.20
C GLU A 181 8.37 23.45 18.43
N ASN A 182 8.89 22.87 17.34
CA ASN A 182 9.97 23.44 16.55
C ASN A 182 9.43 24.07 15.27
N GLU A 183 9.51 25.39 15.16
CA GLU A 183 9.00 26.18 14.02
C GLU A 183 9.57 25.73 12.66
N ALA A 184 10.86 25.38 12.58
CA ALA A 184 11.46 24.93 11.33
C ALA A 184 10.93 23.55 10.86
N LEU A 185 10.56 22.68 11.80
CA LEU A 185 9.89 21.41 11.47
C LEU A 185 8.43 21.64 11.11
N GLU A 186 7.75 22.58 11.76
CA GLU A 186 6.38 22.96 11.45
C GLU A 186 6.26 23.48 10.00
N GLN A 187 7.13 24.39 9.58
CA GLN A 187 7.19 24.85 8.19
C GLN A 187 7.44 23.71 7.19
N LYS A 188 8.27 22.73 7.52
CA LYS A 188 8.46 21.53 6.67
C LYS A 188 7.20 20.69 6.56
N ILE A 189 6.47 20.54 7.65
CA ILE A 189 5.20 19.80 7.68
C ILE A 189 4.16 20.49 6.82
N ASP A 190 4.00 21.80 6.93
CA ASP A 190 3.08 22.58 6.10
C ASP A 190 3.38 22.40 4.62
N ASN A 191 4.67 22.44 4.25
CA ASN A 191 5.09 22.22 2.88
C ASN A 191 4.80 20.76 2.42
N LEU A 192 5.03 19.78 3.27
CA LEU A 192 4.69 18.38 2.98
C LEU A 192 3.18 18.19 2.78
N LEU A 193 2.35 18.81 3.62
CA LEU A 193 0.90 18.77 3.48
C LEU A 193 0.43 19.38 2.16
N LEU A 194 1.07 20.49 1.73
CA LEU A 194 0.80 21.08 0.42
C LEU A 194 1.17 20.12 -0.72
N ILE A 195 2.33 19.50 -0.65
CA ILE A 195 2.78 18.51 -1.65
C ILE A 195 1.80 17.34 -1.74
N ILE A 196 1.41 16.80 -0.59
CA ILE A 196 0.50 15.65 -0.50
C ILE A 196 -0.87 16.00 -1.06
N ASN A 197 -1.45 17.14 -0.66
CA ASN A 197 -2.74 17.60 -1.17
C ASN A 197 -2.70 17.75 -2.69
N ASN A 198 -1.67 18.40 -3.23
CA ASN A 198 -1.49 18.53 -4.68
C ASN A 198 -1.41 17.16 -5.39
N MET A 199 -0.70 16.18 -4.81
CA MET A 199 -0.62 14.85 -5.40
C MET A 199 -1.96 14.14 -5.41
N ILE A 200 -2.73 14.22 -4.32
CA ILE A 200 -4.06 13.61 -4.19
C ILE A 200 -5.04 14.23 -5.20
N GLU A 201 -5.11 15.56 -5.23
CA GLU A 201 -6.06 16.31 -6.07
C GLU A 201 -5.78 16.16 -7.57
N ASN A 202 -4.51 16.05 -7.95
CA ASN A 202 -4.12 15.93 -9.36
C ASN A 202 -4.09 14.48 -9.87
N THR A 203 -4.33 13.47 -9.03
CA THR A 203 -4.41 12.08 -9.48
C THR A 203 -5.81 11.80 -10.04
N ASP A 204 -5.94 11.79 -11.36
CA ASP A 204 -7.19 11.53 -12.05
C ASP A 204 -7.33 10.05 -12.41
N PHE A 205 -8.33 9.38 -11.84
CA PHE A 205 -8.66 7.98 -12.11
C PHE A 205 -9.65 7.83 -13.28
N SER A 206 -10.31 8.90 -13.72
CA SER A 206 -11.36 8.84 -14.74
C SER A 206 -10.87 8.22 -16.06
N PRO A 207 -9.65 8.53 -16.57
CA PRO A 207 -9.15 7.94 -17.80
C PRO A 207 -8.75 6.46 -17.68
N LEU A 208 -8.71 5.91 -16.46
CA LEU A 208 -8.41 4.49 -16.21
C LEU A 208 -9.66 3.62 -16.26
N TYR A 209 -10.84 4.22 -16.36
CA TYR A 209 -12.12 3.53 -16.42
C TYR A 209 -12.55 3.36 -17.88
N ASP A 210 -12.77 2.11 -18.27
CA ASP A 210 -13.27 1.78 -19.63
C ASP A 210 -14.81 1.82 -19.63
N HIS A 211 -15.36 2.86 -20.22
CA HIS A 211 -16.82 3.06 -20.34
C HIS A 211 -17.48 2.14 -21.38
N GLU A 212 -16.71 1.57 -22.31
CA GLU A 212 -17.24 0.76 -23.40
C GLU A 212 -17.33 -0.74 -23.05
N HIS A 213 -16.52 -1.20 -22.09
CA HIS A 213 -16.42 -2.62 -21.71
C HIS A 213 -16.84 -2.85 -20.24
N GLN A 214 -17.98 -2.29 -19.84
CA GLN A 214 -18.57 -2.52 -18.52
C GLN A 214 -19.12 -3.93 -18.34
#